data_82f3ab4f29362695ff5515025bb4e28a
#
_entry.id   82f3ab4f29362695ff5515025bb4e28a
#
_cell.length_a   1.000
_cell.length_b   1.000
_cell.length_c   1.000
_cell.angle_alpha   90.00
_cell.angle_beta   90.00
_cell.angle_gamma   90.00
#
_symmetry.space_group_name_H-M   'P 1'
#
loop_
_entity.id
_entity.type
_entity.pdbx_description
1 polymer ?
#
loop_
_entity_poly.entity_id
_entity_poly.type
_entity_poly.pdbx_seq_one_letter_code
_entity_poly.pdbx_strand_id
1 'polypeptide(L)'
;EQTTFTYVLPFSKTEALVEFTYFTEHLVEDDVYNHFLKQYINEYLKINDYTVIETEKGQIPMTNFAFEKFNTNRITKIGTGGGWVKGATGYSFKHTEKKISQIINNIKANKTPSNKLFKRKYKFYDKVFLKVLKDENDKGEWIFQQFYSKNAIQTMFRFLDEESTLLEDLKIMWSLFSWSFIKAFFKTL
;
A
#
# COMPACT_ATOMS: atom_id res chain seq x y z
N GLU A 1 -4.63 -19.90 3.49
CA GLU A 1 -4.33 -19.06 2.30
C GLU A 1 -3.83 -17.70 2.75
N GLN A 2 -2.94 -17.09 1.96
CA GLN A 2 -2.41 -15.75 2.23
C GLN A 2 -2.89 -14.80 1.14
N THR A 3 -3.06 -13.54 1.49
CA THR A 3 -3.42 -12.49 0.53
C THR A 3 -2.28 -12.28 -0.45
N THR A 4 -2.56 -12.44 -1.73
CA THR A 4 -1.64 -12.19 -2.82
C THR A 4 -2.33 -11.39 -3.92
N PHE A 5 -1.55 -10.72 -4.74
CA PHE A 5 -2.05 -10.14 -5.99
C PHE A 5 -0.96 -10.11 -7.05
N THR A 6 -1.39 -10.07 -8.30
CA THR A 6 -0.52 -9.90 -9.45
C THR A 6 -1.01 -8.72 -10.28
N TYR A 7 -0.09 -7.92 -10.79
CA TYR A 7 -0.43 -6.90 -11.78
C TYR A 7 0.51 -6.96 -12.98
N VAL A 8 0.03 -6.43 -14.09
CA VAL A 8 0.76 -6.34 -15.35
C VAL A 8 0.81 -4.89 -15.80
N LEU A 9 2.02 -4.38 -16.03
CA LEU A 9 2.25 -3.05 -16.58
C LEU A 9 2.85 -3.20 -17.99
N PRO A 10 2.05 -3.02 -19.07
CA PRO A 10 2.56 -3.11 -20.41
C PRO A 10 3.39 -1.87 -20.78
N PHE A 11 4.61 -2.07 -21.24
CA PHE A 11 5.47 -1.02 -21.80
C PHE A 11 5.29 -0.90 -23.32
N SER A 12 4.97 -2.02 -23.97
CA SER A 12 4.69 -2.08 -25.41
C SER A 12 3.70 -3.21 -25.70
N LYS A 13 3.48 -3.52 -26.97
CA LYS A 13 2.66 -4.67 -27.39
C LYS A 13 3.28 -6.02 -27.07
N THR A 14 4.61 -6.05 -26.85
CA THR A 14 5.38 -7.27 -26.67
C THR A 14 6.24 -7.27 -25.39
N GLU A 15 6.14 -6.23 -24.58
CA GLU A 15 6.94 -6.07 -23.35
C GLU A 15 6.10 -5.57 -22.20
N ALA A 16 6.19 -6.22 -21.06
CA ALA A 16 5.46 -5.86 -19.85
C ALA A 16 6.24 -6.25 -18.59
N LEU A 17 6.02 -5.50 -17.52
CA LEU A 17 6.33 -5.94 -16.16
C LEU A 17 5.18 -6.79 -15.65
N VAL A 18 5.50 -7.96 -15.10
CA VAL A 18 4.55 -8.81 -14.36
C VAL A 18 5.06 -8.92 -12.94
N GLU A 19 4.33 -8.40 -11.96
CA GLU A 19 4.71 -8.42 -10.56
C GLU A 19 3.74 -9.26 -9.74
N PHE A 20 4.28 -10.15 -8.90
CA PHE A 20 3.54 -10.97 -7.95
C PHE A 20 3.92 -10.57 -6.53
N THR A 21 2.94 -10.26 -5.70
CA THR A 21 3.13 -9.72 -4.36
C THR A 21 2.41 -10.55 -3.31
N TYR A 22 3.08 -10.80 -2.19
CA TYR A 22 2.49 -11.33 -0.96
C TYR A 22 2.26 -10.22 0.07
N PHE A 23 1.08 -10.25 0.69
CA PHE A 23 0.82 -9.56 1.95
C PHE A 23 0.98 -10.57 3.10
N THR A 24 2.15 -10.62 3.70
CA THR A 24 2.47 -11.60 4.74
C THR A 24 3.39 -11.01 5.80
N GLU A 25 3.33 -11.54 7.02
CA GLU A 25 4.25 -11.18 8.10
C GLU A 25 5.62 -11.85 7.96
N HIS A 26 5.73 -12.89 7.12
CA HIS A 26 6.94 -13.67 6.95
C HIS A 26 7.46 -13.55 5.52
N LEU A 27 8.76 -13.64 5.38
CA LEU A 27 9.38 -13.68 4.06
C LEU A 27 9.05 -15.02 3.39
N VAL A 28 8.80 -14.96 2.10
CA VAL A 28 8.52 -16.11 1.24
C VAL A 28 9.76 -16.43 0.41
N GLU A 29 10.04 -17.70 0.20
CA GLU A 29 11.19 -18.16 -0.57
C GLU A 29 11.04 -17.81 -2.05
N ASP A 30 12.19 -17.61 -2.72
CA ASP A 30 12.25 -17.15 -4.11
C ASP A 30 11.57 -18.11 -5.08
N ASP A 31 11.71 -19.42 -4.85
CA ASP A 31 11.09 -20.45 -5.68
C ASP A 31 9.57 -20.37 -5.70
N VAL A 32 8.97 -19.92 -4.59
CA VAL A 32 7.52 -19.72 -4.50
C VAL A 32 7.09 -18.55 -5.39
N TYR A 33 7.80 -17.42 -5.36
CA TYR A 33 7.53 -16.28 -6.27
C TYR A 33 7.68 -16.70 -7.73
N ASN A 34 8.77 -17.38 -8.08
CA ASN A 34 9.02 -17.84 -9.44
C ASN A 34 7.94 -18.80 -9.94
N HIS A 35 7.45 -19.71 -9.06
CA HIS A 35 6.36 -20.61 -9.38
C HIS A 35 5.08 -19.86 -9.74
N PHE A 36 4.63 -18.94 -8.88
CA PHE A 36 3.37 -18.21 -9.10
C PHE A 36 3.46 -17.22 -10.26
N LEU A 37 4.60 -16.56 -10.48
CA LEU A 37 4.82 -15.72 -11.65
C LEU A 37 4.69 -16.54 -12.94
N LYS A 38 5.37 -17.69 -13.02
CA LYS A 38 5.30 -18.59 -14.17
C LYS A 38 3.88 -19.13 -14.39
N GLN A 39 3.22 -19.53 -13.32
CA GLN A 39 1.84 -19.99 -13.38
C GLN A 39 0.92 -18.88 -13.92
N TYR A 40 1.02 -17.66 -13.40
CA TYR A 40 0.21 -16.53 -13.85
C TYR A 40 0.44 -16.23 -15.33
N ILE A 41 1.70 -16.16 -15.78
CA ILE A 41 2.03 -15.89 -17.18
C ILE A 41 1.46 -16.99 -18.10
N ASN A 42 1.63 -18.26 -17.73
CA ASN A 42 1.21 -19.38 -18.58
C ASN A 42 -0.31 -19.61 -18.56
N GLU A 43 -0.93 -19.57 -17.36
CA GLU A 43 -2.33 -19.98 -17.19
C GLU A 43 -3.31 -18.83 -17.35
N TYR A 44 -2.98 -17.61 -16.90
CA TYR A 44 -3.86 -16.45 -16.98
C TYR A 44 -3.60 -15.60 -18.22
N LEU A 45 -2.32 -15.25 -18.48
CA LEU A 45 -1.98 -14.48 -19.67
C LEU A 45 -1.91 -15.34 -20.93
N LYS A 46 -1.89 -16.69 -20.81
CA LYS A 46 -1.78 -17.65 -21.93
C LYS A 46 -0.52 -17.47 -22.77
N ILE A 47 0.58 -17.03 -22.15
CA ILE A 47 1.87 -16.82 -22.82
C ILE A 47 2.82 -17.95 -22.40
N ASN A 48 3.25 -18.76 -23.38
CA ASN A 48 4.14 -19.89 -23.12
C ASN A 48 5.57 -19.66 -23.65
N ASP A 49 5.72 -18.70 -24.58
CA ASP A 49 7.03 -18.35 -25.16
C ASP A 49 7.34 -16.89 -24.83
N TYR A 50 8.29 -16.68 -23.94
CA TYR A 50 8.75 -15.36 -23.50
C TYR A 50 10.17 -15.41 -22.98
N THR A 51 10.84 -14.27 -23.03
CA THR A 51 12.19 -14.08 -22.48
C THR A 51 12.12 -13.12 -21.30
N VAL A 52 12.69 -13.52 -20.16
CA VAL A 52 12.86 -12.62 -19.02
C VAL A 52 14.07 -11.72 -19.29
N ILE A 53 13.82 -10.41 -19.39
CA ILE A 53 14.86 -9.40 -19.67
C ILE A 53 15.50 -8.96 -18.35
N GLU A 54 14.67 -8.74 -17.32
CA GLU A 54 15.10 -8.24 -16.01
C GLU A 54 14.26 -8.88 -14.91
N THR A 55 14.87 -9.07 -13.75
CA THR A 55 14.18 -9.56 -12.55
C THR A 55 14.47 -8.62 -11.39
N GLU A 56 13.41 -8.14 -10.72
CA GLU A 56 13.49 -7.32 -9.52
C GLU A 56 12.81 -8.04 -8.36
N LYS A 57 13.38 -7.92 -7.17
CA LYS A 57 12.81 -8.40 -5.92
C LYS A 57 12.94 -7.35 -4.85
N GLY A 58 11.86 -7.10 -4.11
CA GLY A 58 11.84 -6.12 -3.04
C GLY A 58 10.99 -6.54 -1.84
N GLN A 59 11.22 -5.86 -0.73
CA GLN A 59 10.41 -5.97 0.48
C GLN A 59 9.85 -4.60 0.81
N ILE A 60 8.53 -4.47 0.75
CA ILE A 60 7.84 -3.22 1.06
C ILE A 60 7.35 -3.29 2.52
N PRO A 61 7.84 -2.43 3.44
CA PRO A 61 7.45 -2.47 4.83
C PRO A 61 6.01 -1.96 5.00
N MET A 62 5.06 -2.87 5.05
CA MET A 62 3.67 -2.58 5.40
C MET A 62 3.55 -2.56 6.94
N THR A 63 3.76 -1.40 7.54
CA THR A 63 3.89 -1.27 8.98
C THR A 63 3.23 -0.02 9.52
N ASN A 64 2.80 -0.09 10.78
CA ASN A 64 2.34 1.06 11.56
C ASN A 64 3.44 1.69 12.44
N PHE A 65 4.71 1.33 12.21
CA PHE A 65 5.84 1.90 12.95
C PHE A 65 5.87 3.42 12.84
N ALA A 66 6.14 4.09 13.96
CA ALA A 66 6.07 5.55 14.05
C ALA A 66 7.40 6.20 13.62
N PHE A 67 7.75 6.10 12.34
CA PHE A 67 8.99 6.65 11.77
C PHE A 67 9.19 8.14 12.05
N GLU A 68 8.11 8.93 12.11
CA GLU A 68 8.13 10.36 12.35
C GLU A 68 8.71 10.74 13.71
N LYS A 69 8.72 9.83 14.69
CA LYS A 69 9.33 10.06 16.00
C LYS A 69 10.86 10.21 15.95
N PHE A 70 11.46 9.77 14.85
CA PHE A 70 12.91 9.86 14.62
C PHE A 70 13.32 11.10 13.82
N ASN A 71 12.37 11.96 13.45
CA ASN A 71 12.68 13.27 12.88
C ASN A 71 13.06 14.23 13.98
N THR A 72 14.03 15.11 13.68
CA THR A 72 14.49 16.19 14.57
C THR A 72 14.38 17.53 13.84
N ASN A 73 14.74 18.62 14.50
CA ASN A 73 14.81 19.93 13.85
C ASN A 73 15.85 20.00 12.74
N ARG A 74 16.84 19.10 12.72
CA ARG A 74 17.96 19.08 11.76
C ARG A 74 17.93 17.87 10.83
N ILE A 75 17.19 16.82 11.15
CA ILE A 75 17.16 15.57 10.39
C ILE A 75 15.71 15.24 10.07
N THR A 76 15.39 15.11 8.81
CA THR A 76 14.10 14.59 8.32
C THR A 76 14.36 13.32 7.54
N LYS A 77 13.83 12.21 8.01
CA LYS A 77 13.87 10.93 7.30
C LYS A 77 12.88 10.96 6.14
N ILE A 78 13.31 10.45 4.98
CA ILE A 78 12.55 10.47 3.73
C ILE A 78 12.36 9.05 3.17
N GLY A 79 11.48 8.90 2.19
CA GLY A 79 11.22 7.63 1.51
C GLY A 79 10.75 6.53 2.46
N THR A 80 11.12 5.30 2.15
CA THR A 80 10.78 4.10 2.94
C THR A 80 11.26 4.22 4.38
N GLY A 81 12.51 4.66 4.60
CA GLY A 81 13.07 4.90 5.94
C GLY A 81 12.44 6.06 6.70
N GLY A 82 11.67 6.92 6.02
CA GLY A 82 10.84 8.00 6.58
C GLY A 82 9.37 7.60 6.81
N GLY A 83 8.98 6.38 6.49
CA GLY A 83 7.61 5.89 6.61
C GLY A 83 6.67 6.51 5.57
N TRP A 84 7.17 6.75 4.35
CA TRP A 84 6.36 7.34 3.28
C TRP A 84 5.58 6.31 2.47
N VAL A 85 5.88 5.04 2.64
CA VAL A 85 5.09 3.93 2.10
C VAL A 85 3.79 3.84 2.89
N LYS A 86 2.66 3.79 2.19
CA LYS A 86 1.35 3.62 2.82
C LYS A 86 1.23 2.22 3.41
N GLY A 87 1.01 2.14 4.72
CA GLY A 87 1.01 0.88 5.46
C GLY A 87 -0.01 -0.14 4.95
N ALA A 88 -1.17 0.32 4.48
CA ALA A 88 -2.23 -0.56 4.00
C ALA A 88 -2.02 -1.12 2.58
N THR A 89 -1.27 -0.45 1.72
CA THR A 89 -1.22 -0.79 0.27
C THR A 89 0.17 -0.87 -0.32
N GLY A 90 1.22 -0.48 0.40
CA GLY A 90 2.57 -0.38 -0.15
C GLY A 90 2.79 0.82 -1.09
N TYR A 91 1.76 1.62 -1.36
CA TYR A 91 1.82 2.73 -2.29
C TYR A 91 2.65 3.89 -1.75
N SER A 92 3.52 4.46 -2.56
CA SER A 92 4.43 5.53 -2.10
C SER A 92 4.64 6.68 -3.09
N PHE A 93 4.44 6.49 -4.39
CA PHE A 93 4.86 7.45 -5.43
C PHE A 93 4.29 8.87 -5.21
N LYS A 94 2.97 9.04 -5.26
CA LYS A 94 2.33 10.35 -5.03
C LYS A 94 2.53 10.89 -3.61
N HIS A 95 2.63 9.99 -2.63
CA HIS A 95 2.94 10.39 -1.25
C HIS A 95 4.33 11.02 -1.15
N THR A 96 5.30 10.45 -1.86
CA THR A 96 6.66 10.97 -1.93
C THR A 96 6.68 12.36 -2.56
N GLU A 97 6.03 12.55 -3.70
CA GLU A 97 5.93 13.84 -4.39
C GLU A 97 5.31 14.93 -3.48
N LYS A 98 4.17 14.62 -2.85
CA LYS A 98 3.48 15.56 -1.94
C LYS A 98 4.32 15.91 -0.71
N LYS A 99 4.98 14.91 -0.10
CA LYS A 99 5.83 15.13 1.08
C LYS A 99 7.09 15.92 0.75
N ILE A 100 7.72 15.69 -0.41
CA ILE A 100 8.85 16.51 -0.88
C ILE A 100 8.41 17.95 -1.08
N SER A 101 7.29 18.19 -1.75
CA SER A 101 6.74 19.53 -1.93
C SER A 101 6.45 20.23 -0.59
N GLN A 102 5.90 19.48 0.39
CA GLN A 102 5.68 20.02 1.73
C GLN A 102 7.00 20.36 2.46
N ILE A 103 8.03 19.52 2.35
CA ILE A 103 9.36 19.79 2.92
C ILE A 103 9.94 21.06 2.35
N ILE A 104 9.91 21.23 1.02
CA ILE A 104 10.42 22.45 0.33
C ILE A 104 9.67 23.69 0.83
N ASN A 105 8.34 23.61 0.93
CA ASN A 105 7.53 24.73 1.44
C ASN A 105 7.83 25.04 2.92
N ASN A 106 8.06 24.03 3.74
CA ASN A 106 8.44 24.20 5.14
C ASN A 106 9.79 24.93 5.25
N ILE A 107 10.79 24.50 4.48
CA ILE A 107 12.11 25.13 4.45
C ILE A 107 12.02 26.60 4.02
N LYS A 108 11.30 26.90 2.91
CA LYS A 108 11.06 28.27 2.44
C LYS A 108 10.37 29.14 3.48
N ALA A 109 9.54 28.55 4.34
CA ALA A 109 8.82 29.23 5.42
C ALA A 109 9.57 29.23 6.76
N ASN A 110 10.85 28.85 6.79
CA ASN A 110 11.67 28.72 8.02
C ASN A 110 11.03 27.80 9.07
N LYS A 111 10.32 26.76 8.67
CA LYS A 111 9.74 25.71 9.54
C LYS A 111 10.61 24.48 9.53
N THR A 112 10.46 23.65 10.57
CA THR A 112 11.06 22.30 10.57
C THR A 112 10.64 21.55 9.31
N PRO A 113 11.56 20.95 8.52
CA PRO A 113 11.22 20.30 7.25
C PRO A 113 10.15 19.20 7.40
N SER A 114 10.17 18.45 8.52
CA SER A 114 9.22 17.39 8.81
C SER A 114 7.83 17.88 9.30
N ASN A 115 7.60 19.19 9.39
CA ASN A 115 6.34 19.72 9.91
C ASN A 115 5.14 19.29 9.04
N LYS A 116 4.14 18.68 9.68
CA LYS A 116 2.87 18.25 9.06
C LYS A 116 3.01 17.28 7.87
N LEU A 117 4.03 16.41 7.84
CA LEU A 117 4.19 15.41 6.78
C LEU A 117 3.20 14.23 6.88
N PHE A 118 2.54 14.03 8.00
CA PHE A 118 1.63 12.90 8.23
C PHE A 118 0.27 13.36 8.72
N LYS A 119 -0.77 12.69 8.23
CA LYS A 119 -2.16 12.90 8.65
C LYS A 119 -2.61 11.77 9.55
N ARG A 120 -2.96 12.08 10.81
CA ARG A 120 -3.28 11.09 11.85
C ARG A 120 -4.43 10.15 11.47
N LYS A 121 -5.46 10.64 10.75
CA LYS A 121 -6.61 9.81 10.37
C LYS A 121 -6.20 8.63 9.47
N TYR A 122 -5.34 8.85 8.47
CA TYR A 122 -4.92 7.77 7.57
C TYR A 122 -3.99 6.78 8.23
N LYS A 123 -3.13 7.24 9.15
CA LYS A 123 -2.33 6.34 10.00
C LYS A 123 -3.22 5.42 10.84
N PHE A 124 -4.33 5.94 11.35
CA PHE A 124 -5.30 5.14 12.09
C PHE A 124 -5.98 4.13 11.15
N TYR A 125 -6.39 4.53 9.95
CA TYR A 125 -7.00 3.63 8.97
C TYR A 125 -6.04 2.51 8.57
N ASP A 126 -4.78 2.83 8.31
CA ASP A 126 -3.74 1.83 8.01
C ASP A 126 -3.54 0.85 9.16
N LYS A 127 -3.54 1.31 10.41
CA LYS A 127 -3.47 0.42 11.59
C LYS A 127 -4.63 -0.57 11.65
N VAL A 128 -5.86 -0.09 11.43
CA VAL A 128 -7.06 -0.94 11.44
C VAL A 128 -6.97 -1.98 10.32
N PHE A 129 -6.59 -1.56 9.11
CA PHE A 129 -6.44 -2.45 7.96
C PHE A 129 -5.36 -3.51 8.20
N LEU A 130 -4.18 -3.11 8.62
CA LEU A 130 -3.08 -4.03 8.94
C LEU A 130 -3.46 -5.01 10.06
N LYS A 131 -4.27 -4.56 11.04
CA LYS A 131 -4.77 -5.44 12.10
C LYS A 131 -5.71 -6.51 11.56
N VAL A 132 -6.57 -6.17 10.59
CA VAL A 132 -7.44 -7.16 9.94
C VAL A 132 -6.61 -8.15 9.14
N LEU A 133 -5.67 -7.70 8.32
CA LEU A 133 -4.80 -8.59 7.55
C LEU A 133 -3.91 -9.47 8.43
N LYS A 134 -3.47 -8.97 9.58
CA LYS A 134 -2.71 -9.77 10.53
C LYS A 134 -3.54 -10.88 11.17
N ASP A 135 -4.77 -10.58 11.59
CA ASP A 135 -5.62 -11.51 12.32
C ASP A 135 -6.35 -12.49 11.36
N GLU A 136 -6.64 -12.07 10.14
CA GLU A 136 -7.48 -12.77 9.16
C GLU A 136 -6.98 -12.51 7.73
N ASN A 137 -5.75 -12.96 7.44
CA ASN A 137 -5.07 -12.69 6.16
C ASN A 137 -5.81 -13.29 4.95
N ASP A 138 -6.49 -14.41 5.12
CA ASP A 138 -7.31 -15.07 4.12
C ASP A 138 -8.47 -14.21 3.58
N LYS A 139 -8.83 -13.15 4.28
CA LYS A 139 -9.88 -12.20 3.85
C LYS A 139 -9.40 -11.11 2.90
N GLY A 140 -8.11 -11.04 2.57
CA GLY A 140 -7.57 -9.97 1.75
C GLY A 140 -8.23 -9.86 0.39
N GLU A 141 -8.45 -10.97 -0.31
CA GLU A 141 -9.16 -10.98 -1.60
C GLU A 141 -10.55 -10.33 -1.47
N TRP A 142 -11.36 -10.76 -0.50
CA TRP A 142 -12.67 -10.18 -0.24
C TRP A 142 -12.58 -8.67 0.06
N ILE A 143 -11.62 -8.24 0.87
CA ILE A 143 -11.43 -6.82 1.23
C ILE A 143 -11.15 -5.98 -0.01
N PHE A 144 -10.20 -6.39 -0.84
CA PHE A 144 -9.87 -5.67 -2.07
C PHE A 144 -11.03 -5.69 -3.06
N GLN A 145 -11.72 -6.82 -3.22
CA GLN A 145 -12.91 -6.91 -4.06
C GLN A 145 -14.00 -5.93 -3.60
N GLN A 146 -14.32 -5.86 -2.30
CA GLN A 146 -15.28 -4.90 -1.77
C GLN A 146 -14.84 -3.45 -2.00
N PHE A 147 -13.56 -3.16 -1.72
CA PHE A 147 -13.01 -1.82 -1.89
C PHE A 147 -13.12 -1.35 -3.34
N TYR A 148 -12.69 -2.17 -4.31
CA TYR A 148 -12.68 -1.79 -5.72
C TYR A 148 -14.05 -1.85 -6.40
N SER A 149 -14.92 -2.78 -6.02
CA SER A 149 -16.23 -2.95 -6.68
C SER A 149 -17.32 -2.00 -6.16
N LYS A 150 -17.24 -1.58 -4.89
CA LYS A 150 -18.29 -0.76 -4.24
C LYS A 150 -18.01 0.73 -4.19
N ASN A 151 -16.83 1.17 -4.58
CA ASN A 151 -16.44 2.56 -4.53
C ASN A 151 -16.13 3.10 -5.93
N ALA A 152 -16.48 4.37 -6.19
CA ALA A 152 -16.08 5.02 -7.42
C ALA A 152 -14.56 5.20 -7.48
N ILE A 153 -13.97 5.03 -8.65
CA ILE A 153 -12.52 5.09 -8.86
C ILE A 153 -11.90 6.40 -8.34
N GLN A 154 -12.59 7.52 -8.52
CA GLN A 154 -12.14 8.83 -8.03
C GLN A 154 -12.08 8.87 -6.49
N THR A 155 -13.05 8.26 -5.81
CA THR A 155 -13.07 8.16 -4.34
C THR A 155 -11.95 7.29 -3.84
N MET A 156 -11.69 6.16 -4.51
CA MET A 156 -10.59 5.26 -4.18
C MET A 156 -9.25 5.97 -4.31
N PHE A 157 -8.99 6.66 -5.43
CA PHE A 157 -7.74 7.40 -5.60
C PHE A 157 -7.57 8.51 -4.56
N ARG A 158 -8.62 9.30 -4.26
CA ARG A 158 -8.52 10.30 -3.19
C ARG A 158 -8.22 9.67 -1.83
N PHE A 159 -8.79 8.52 -1.54
CA PHE A 159 -8.50 7.79 -0.29
C PHE A 159 -7.06 7.28 -0.25
N LEU A 160 -6.59 6.64 -1.32
CA LEU A 160 -5.21 6.17 -1.45
C LEU A 160 -4.21 7.33 -1.40
N ASP A 161 -4.55 8.47 -1.97
CA ASP A 161 -3.73 9.70 -1.97
C ASP A 161 -3.84 10.51 -0.67
N GLU A 162 -4.57 10.04 0.34
CA GLU A 162 -4.83 10.73 1.61
C GLU A 162 -5.52 12.10 1.44
N GLU A 163 -6.44 12.20 0.49
CA GLU A 163 -7.19 13.42 0.14
C GLU A 163 -8.70 13.27 0.27
N SER A 164 -9.17 12.10 0.72
CA SER A 164 -10.60 11.85 0.88
C SER A 164 -11.23 12.73 1.96
N THR A 165 -12.47 13.11 1.71
CA THR A 165 -13.35 13.79 2.67
C THR A 165 -13.84 12.79 3.73
N LEU A 166 -14.36 13.27 4.85
CA LEU A 166 -14.95 12.42 5.88
C LEU A 166 -16.14 11.60 5.37
N LEU A 167 -16.95 12.15 4.46
CA LEU A 167 -18.08 11.43 3.87
C LEU A 167 -17.60 10.28 2.97
N GLU A 168 -16.53 10.51 2.22
CA GLU A 168 -15.90 9.45 1.40
C GLU A 168 -15.27 8.38 2.29
N ASP A 169 -14.60 8.76 3.37
CA ASP A 169 -14.05 7.81 4.35
C ASP A 169 -15.16 6.92 4.93
N LEU A 170 -16.28 7.51 5.37
CA LEU A 170 -17.42 6.76 5.89
C LEU A 170 -18.02 5.82 4.84
N LYS A 171 -18.11 6.25 3.57
CA LYS A 171 -18.60 5.41 2.48
C LYS A 171 -17.69 4.20 2.24
N ILE A 172 -16.37 4.42 2.26
CA ILE A 172 -15.38 3.33 2.14
C ILE A 172 -15.48 2.38 3.34
N MET A 173 -15.56 2.90 4.56
CA MET A 173 -15.72 2.08 5.76
C MET A 173 -17.00 1.25 5.70
N TRP A 174 -18.10 1.82 5.19
CA TRP A 174 -19.34 1.07 4.98
C TRP A 174 -19.20 -0.04 3.94
N SER A 175 -18.46 0.19 2.85
CA SER A 175 -18.20 -0.83 1.83
C SER A 175 -17.40 -2.03 2.36
N LEU A 176 -16.57 -1.80 3.39
CA LEU A 176 -15.74 -2.80 4.06
C LEU A 176 -16.36 -3.30 5.39
N PHE A 177 -17.61 -2.93 5.66
CA PHE A 177 -18.26 -3.25 6.94
C PHE A 177 -18.30 -4.77 7.16
N SER A 178 -17.61 -5.21 8.20
CA SER A 178 -17.56 -6.60 8.64
C SER A 178 -17.19 -6.67 10.12
N TRP A 179 -17.45 -7.83 10.73
CA TRP A 179 -17.09 -8.05 12.13
C TRP A 179 -15.59 -7.95 12.39
N SER A 180 -14.76 -8.32 11.40
CA SER A 180 -13.30 -8.20 11.46
C SER A 180 -12.86 -6.75 11.60
N PHE A 181 -13.40 -5.85 10.76
CA PHE A 181 -13.11 -4.42 10.84
C PHE A 181 -13.60 -3.77 12.12
N ILE A 182 -14.78 -4.17 12.63
CA ILE A 182 -15.30 -3.68 13.91
C ILE A 182 -14.36 -4.06 15.06
N LYS A 183 -13.98 -5.34 15.14
CA LYS A 183 -13.02 -5.82 16.15
C LYS A 183 -11.68 -5.10 16.07
N ALA A 184 -11.13 -4.97 14.84
CA ALA A 184 -9.87 -4.30 14.61
C ALA A 184 -9.93 -2.82 15.01
N PHE A 185 -11.01 -2.13 14.70
CA PHE A 185 -11.24 -0.74 15.10
C PHE A 185 -11.14 -0.56 16.63
N PHE A 186 -11.92 -1.33 17.39
CA PHE A 186 -11.89 -1.24 18.86
C PHE A 186 -10.56 -1.69 19.49
N LYS A 187 -9.85 -2.62 18.87
CA LYS A 187 -8.51 -3.03 19.33
C LYS A 187 -7.40 -2.02 18.99
N THR A 188 -7.69 -1.06 18.11
CA THR A 188 -6.71 -0.06 17.63
C THR A 188 -6.86 1.29 18.32
N LEU A 189 -8.04 1.56 18.93
CA LEU A 189 -8.27 2.73 19.77
C LEU A 189 -7.43 2.70 21.04
#